data_f2b404e98970b794e87ba01457617652
#
_entry.id   f2b404e98970b794e87ba01457617652
#
_cell.length_a   1.000
_cell.length_b   1.000
_cell.length_c   1.000
_cell.angle_alpha   90.00
_cell.angle_beta   90.00
_cell.angle_gamma   90.00
#
_symmetry.space_group_name_H-M   'P 1'
#
loop_
_entity.id
_entity.type
_entity.pdbx_description
1 polymer ?
#
loop_
_entity_poly.entity_id
_entity_poly.type
_entity_poly.pdbx_seq_one_letter_code
_entity_poly.pdbx_strand_id
1 'polypeptide(L)'
;MKHEYDRIPYLVAFQNNSGVRDVYGGLAEITVLESYLLKPKDHPSDTVLMFMHPIGGGAYLPMINALARAGHHVIYCNSRFRGTDSALLMEKVVEDLGAAIKDAKDRLGYQKVVLAGWSGGGSLSVFYQQQAQHATVTSSPSGDGPDLTKLDLPAADGIMLLAAHISRHGTLTEWLDGSILDESDPTNRDPDLDLYNPDNPNQPPYSDEFLARYRQAQIDRNRRITAWVKDKLAELKSSGRPGSDVAEFGFVVHGTMADPRWLDPTVDPNERTPGTCYLGDPQVVNMSPVGLARFSTLRSWLSQWSYDDAHGDGVDCGRDIAVPALVIGNLADDACTPSHTRRLFGAIGHPDKEMYEIHGATHYYAGVDQRDKLREAVNIVTDWLKRHDFVGSGA
;
A
#
# COMPACT_ATOMS: atom_id res chain seq x y z
N MET A 1 16.85 4.09 26.23
CA MET A 1 16.45 5.48 26.64
C MET A 1 15.42 5.96 25.62
N LYS A 2 14.50 6.85 26.01
CA LYS A 2 13.58 7.47 25.03
C LYS A 2 14.18 8.82 24.64
N HIS A 3 14.57 8.95 23.37
CA HIS A 3 15.09 10.22 22.86
C HIS A 3 13.96 11.25 22.67
N GLU A 4 14.25 12.50 22.99
CA GLU A 4 13.45 13.63 22.51
C GLU A 4 13.75 13.86 21.03
N TYR A 5 12.73 14.26 20.27
CA TYR A 5 12.89 14.55 18.86
C TYR A 5 12.09 15.80 18.46
N ASP A 6 12.58 16.48 17.46
CA ASP A 6 11.85 17.56 16.79
C ASP A 6 11.01 16.97 15.64
N ARG A 7 9.80 17.47 15.48
CA ARG A 7 8.97 17.21 14.30
C ARG A 7 9.01 18.43 13.40
N ILE A 8 9.69 18.31 12.28
CA ILE A 8 9.97 19.40 11.35
C ILE A 8 9.10 19.19 10.11
N PRO A 9 8.02 19.98 9.91
CA PRO A 9 7.28 19.95 8.67
C PRO A 9 8.08 20.64 7.57
N TYR A 10 8.05 20.09 6.36
CA TYR A 10 8.70 20.68 5.20
C TYR A 10 8.01 20.23 3.91
N LEU A 11 8.36 20.89 2.80
CA LEU A 11 7.83 20.58 1.49
C LEU A 11 8.92 19.97 0.61
N VAL A 12 8.56 18.95 -0.13
CA VAL A 12 9.33 18.42 -1.26
C VAL A 12 8.66 18.94 -2.52
N ALA A 13 9.39 19.68 -3.34
CA ALA A 13 8.88 20.24 -4.58
C ALA A 13 9.74 19.79 -5.75
N PHE A 14 9.10 19.30 -6.82
CA PHE A 14 9.78 18.86 -8.03
C PHE A 14 8.95 19.17 -9.27
N GLN A 15 9.63 19.22 -10.41
CA GLN A 15 9.00 19.52 -11.68
C GLN A 15 8.18 18.31 -12.16
N ASN A 16 6.93 18.55 -12.52
CA ASN A 16 6.03 17.58 -13.10
C ASN A 16 5.79 17.97 -14.57
N ASN A 17 6.20 17.10 -15.48
CA ASN A 17 6.03 17.32 -16.92
C ASN A 17 4.63 16.87 -17.41
N SER A 18 3.68 16.68 -16.54
CA SER A 18 2.28 16.39 -16.90
C SER A 18 1.61 17.66 -17.42
N GLY A 19 1.07 17.63 -18.62
CA GLY A 19 0.30 18.74 -19.18
C GLY A 19 -1.02 19.03 -18.46
N VAL A 20 -1.38 18.22 -17.47
CA VAL A 20 -2.62 18.30 -16.68
C VAL A 20 -2.28 18.19 -15.19
N ARG A 21 -2.93 18.99 -14.35
CA ARG A 21 -2.79 18.90 -12.90
C ARG A 21 -3.51 17.69 -12.36
N ASP A 22 -2.82 16.86 -11.60
CA ASP A 22 -3.37 15.64 -10.99
C ASP A 22 -4.21 15.93 -9.73
N VAL A 23 -3.82 16.99 -8.99
CA VAL A 23 -4.41 17.34 -7.69
C VAL A 23 -4.49 18.85 -7.50
N TYR A 24 -5.36 19.27 -6.59
CA TYR A 24 -5.32 20.62 -6.05
C TYR A 24 -4.12 20.76 -5.10
N GLY A 25 -3.33 21.76 -5.29
CA GLY A 25 -2.09 21.99 -4.53
C GLY A 25 -0.87 21.74 -5.40
N GLY A 26 -0.05 22.74 -5.55
CA GLY A 26 1.06 22.79 -6.47
C GLY A 26 0.93 23.99 -7.40
N LEU A 27 2.04 24.36 -8.00
CA LEU A 27 2.15 25.52 -8.88
C LEU A 27 2.37 25.01 -10.30
N ALA A 28 1.41 25.23 -11.19
CA ALA A 28 1.55 24.94 -12.63
C ALA A 28 2.18 23.55 -12.91
N GLU A 29 3.48 23.50 -13.20
CA GLU A 29 4.25 22.30 -13.54
C GLU A 29 5.01 21.73 -12.32
N ILE A 30 4.73 22.21 -11.09
CA ILE A 30 5.43 21.77 -9.88
C ILE A 30 4.47 20.95 -9.00
N THR A 31 4.85 19.70 -8.71
CA THR A 31 4.23 18.90 -7.67
C THR A 31 4.87 19.26 -6.32
N VAL A 32 4.03 19.41 -5.30
CA VAL A 32 4.46 19.74 -3.94
C VAL A 32 3.92 18.67 -2.99
N LEU A 33 4.83 18.01 -2.27
CA LEU A 33 4.50 16.98 -1.28
C LEU A 33 4.72 17.54 0.13
N GLU A 34 3.76 17.29 1.01
CA GLU A 34 3.90 17.58 2.45
C GLU A 34 4.69 16.47 3.13
N SER A 35 5.73 16.83 3.85
CA SER A 35 6.64 15.91 4.51
C SER A 35 6.92 16.33 5.95
N TYR A 36 7.30 15.34 6.77
CA TYR A 36 7.67 15.53 8.17
C TYR A 36 8.95 14.76 8.46
N LEU A 37 9.97 15.47 8.95
CA LEU A 37 11.17 14.85 9.52
C LEU A 37 11.04 14.81 11.04
N LEU A 38 11.09 13.60 11.62
CA LEU A 38 11.21 13.36 13.04
C LEU A 38 12.70 13.14 13.34
N LYS A 39 13.33 14.15 13.95
CA LYS A 39 14.78 14.19 14.17
C LYS A 39 15.09 14.12 15.65
N PRO A 40 15.66 13.00 16.17
CA PRO A 40 16.17 12.92 17.54
C PRO A 40 17.20 14.01 17.82
N LYS A 41 17.09 14.70 18.97
CA LYS A 41 17.89 15.91 19.26
C LYS A 41 19.37 15.62 19.49
N ASP A 42 19.65 14.54 20.20
CA ASP A 42 21.02 14.19 20.65
C ASP A 42 21.52 12.89 20.00
N HIS A 43 21.00 12.58 18.80
CA HIS A 43 21.36 11.33 18.13
C HIS A 43 21.56 11.58 16.62
N PRO A 44 22.76 12.03 16.21
CA PRO A 44 23.06 12.28 14.80
C PRO A 44 23.01 10.99 14.00
N SER A 45 22.53 11.05 12.77
CA SER A 45 22.48 9.92 11.85
C SER A 45 22.69 10.39 10.41
N ASP A 46 23.44 9.61 9.64
CA ASP A 46 23.53 9.71 8.19
C ASP A 46 22.51 8.86 7.46
N THR A 47 21.71 8.11 8.22
CA THR A 47 20.65 7.22 7.72
C THR A 47 19.28 7.77 8.11
N VAL A 48 18.31 7.66 7.21
CA VAL A 48 16.90 8.00 7.47
C VAL A 48 15.97 6.87 7.05
N LEU A 49 14.94 6.63 7.86
CA LEU A 49 13.84 5.72 7.53
C LEU A 49 12.77 6.49 6.78
N MET A 50 12.46 6.09 5.55
CA MET A 50 11.50 6.77 4.67
C MET A 50 10.18 6.01 4.62
N PHE A 51 9.13 6.63 5.12
CA PHE A 51 7.75 6.13 5.04
C PHE A 51 6.96 6.90 3.99
N MET A 52 6.26 6.19 3.13
CA MET A 52 5.20 6.70 2.27
C MET A 52 4.12 5.65 2.11
N HIS A 53 2.86 6.08 2.17
CA HIS A 53 1.71 5.26 1.82
C HIS A 53 1.09 5.81 0.53
N PRO A 54 0.57 5.01 -0.41
CA PRO A 54 0.03 5.51 -1.68
C PRO A 54 -0.98 6.64 -1.53
N ILE A 55 -1.90 6.54 -0.57
CA ILE A 55 -2.89 7.60 -0.31
C ILE A 55 -2.41 8.67 0.68
N GLY A 56 -1.14 8.64 1.10
CA GLY A 56 -0.60 9.57 2.09
C GLY A 56 -1.26 9.46 3.47
N GLY A 57 -1.06 10.48 4.31
CA GLY A 57 -1.79 10.63 5.58
C GLY A 57 -1.37 9.73 6.74
N GLY A 58 -0.24 9.04 6.71
CA GLY A 58 0.20 8.08 7.74
C GLY A 58 0.99 8.66 8.91
N ALA A 59 1.11 9.99 9.03
CA ALA A 59 1.89 10.62 10.11
C ALA A 59 1.36 10.32 11.52
N TYR A 60 0.16 9.78 11.65
CA TYR A 60 -0.44 9.34 12.92
C TYR A 60 0.04 7.96 13.38
N LEU A 61 0.71 7.19 12.52
CA LEU A 61 1.14 5.82 12.83
C LEU A 61 2.02 5.78 14.08
N PRO A 62 1.69 4.94 15.08
CA PRO A 62 2.48 4.84 16.32
C PRO A 62 3.94 4.46 16.06
N MET A 63 4.21 3.62 15.06
CA MET A 63 5.53 3.15 14.68
C MET A 63 6.50 4.30 14.36
N ILE A 64 6.06 5.29 13.58
CA ILE A 64 6.88 6.45 13.19
C ILE A 64 7.42 7.21 14.41
N ASN A 65 6.53 7.50 15.36
CA ASN A 65 6.90 8.20 16.60
C ASN A 65 7.76 7.31 17.53
N ALA A 66 7.49 6.01 17.55
CA ALA A 66 8.23 5.07 18.38
C ALA A 66 9.68 4.89 17.88
N LEU A 67 9.88 4.82 16.58
CA LEU A 67 11.21 4.76 15.95
C LEU A 67 12.01 6.05 16.21
N ALA A 68 11.38 7.23 16.10
CA ALA A 68 12.07 8.48 16.45
C ALA A 68 12.49 8.52 17.92
N ARG A 69 11.64 8.03 18.84
CA ARG A 69 12.00 7.89 20.27
C ARG A 69 13.06 6.83 20.54
N ALA A 70 13.23 5.88 19.64
CA ALA A 70 14.30 4.88 19.71
C ALA A 70 15.65 5.42 19.18
N GLY A 71 15.69 6.66 18.65
CA GLY A 71 16.91 7.31 18.16
C GLY A 71 17.06 7.32 16.62
N HIS A 72 16.07 6.81 15.89
CA HIS A 72 16.14 6.78 14.42
C HIS A 72 15.57 8.06 13.81
N HIS A 73 16.23 8.60 12.78
CA HIS A 73 15.69 9.67 11.98
C HIS A 73 14.60 9.08 11.07
N VAL A 74 13.42 9.69 11.07
CA VAL A 74 12.27 9.18 10.30
C VAL A 74 11.68 10.29 9.46
N ILE A 75 11.50 10.05 8.17
CA ILE A 75 10.71 10.88 7.29
C ILE A 75 9.40 10.18 7.01
N TYR A 76 8.29 10.89 7.18
CA TYR A 76 7.01 10.55 6.59
C TYR A 76 6.67 11.57 5.52
N CYS A 77 6.66 11.14 4.26
CA CYS A 77 6.26 11.96 3.13
C CYS A 77 4.90 11.52 2.61
N ASN A 78 3.96 12.45 2.43
CA ASN A 78 2.70 12.17 1.76
C ASN A 78 2.94 12.05 0.26
N SER A 79 2.21 11.15 -0.41
CA SER A 79 2.07 11.21 -1.86
C SER A 79 1.25 12.44 -2.27
N ARG A 80 1.25 12.80 -3.56
CA ARG A 80 0.37 13.84 -4.10
C ARG A 80 -1.12 13.55 -3.91
N PHE A 81 -1.49 12.27 -3.77
CA PHE A 81 -2.89 11.79 -3.60
C PHE A 81 -3.31 11.73 -2.14
N ARG A 82 -2.94 12.71 -1.34
CA ARG A 82 -3.22 12.73 0.08
C ARG A 82 -4.71 12.63 0.40
N GLY A 83 -5.10 11.57 1.12
CA GLY A 83 -6.44 11.36 1.64
C GLY A 83 -7.46 10.80 0.65
N THR A 84 -7.06 10.50 -0.59
CA THR A 84 -7.94 9.87 -1.59
C THR A 84 -7.16 9.01 -2.57
N ASP A 85 -7.73 7.87 -2.92
CA ASP A 85 -7.21 6.97 -3.96
C ASP A 85 -8.02 7.00 -5.26
N SER A 86 -9.04 7.86 -5.33
CA SER A 86 -10.00 7.87 -6.46
C SER A 86 -9.36 8.09 -7.82
N ALA A 87 -8.34 8.94 -7.91
CA ALA A 87 -7.62 9.25 -9.14
C ALA A 87 -6.11 8.89 -9.05
N LEU A 88 -5.72 8.09 -8.08
CA LEU A 88 -4.33 7.74 -7.83
C LEU A 88 -3.79 6.83 -8.93
N LEU A 89 -2.59 7.16 -9.42
CA LEU A 89 -1.77 6.29 -10.27
C LEU A 89 -0.52 5.87 -9.48
N MET A 90 -0.29 4.57 -9.36
CA MET A 90 0.86 4.02 -8.62
C MET A 90 2.19 4.48 -9.22
N GLU A 91 2.26 4.62 -10.54
CA GLU A 91 3.44 5.10 -11.26
C GLU A 91 3.80 6.55 -10.86
N LYS A 92 2.79 7.40 -10.61
CA LYS A 92 3.01 8.77 -10.10
C LYS A 92 3.41 8.76 -8.62
N VAL A 93 2.94 7.81 -7.84
CA VAL A 93 3.38 7.64 -6.44
C VAL A 93 4.84 7.15 -6.37
N VAL A 94 5.27 6.33 -7.33
CA VAL A 94 6.70 5.98 -7.48
C VAL A 94 7.55 7.21 -7.75
N GLU A 95 7.11 8.11 -8.65
CA GLU A 95 7.77 9.39 -8.89
C GLU A 95 7.84 10.26 -7.61
N ASP A 96 6.74 10.33 -6.85
CA ASP A 96 6.69 11.07 -5.57
C ASP A 96 7.70 10.52 -4.56
N LEU A 97 7.76 9.21 -4.41
CA LEU A 97 8.70 8.56 -3.49
C LEU A 97 10.16 8.80 -3.94
N GLY A 98 10.42 8.75 -5.24
CA GLY A 98 11.73 9.08 -5.82
C GLY A 98 12.16 10.51 -5.49
N ALA A 99 11.24 11.48 -5.67
CA ALA A 99 11.49 12.87 -5.31
C ALA A 99 11.76 13.04 -3.80
N ALA A 100 11.04 12.32 -2.95
CA ALA A 100 11.25 12.36 -1.50
C ALA A 100 12.61 11.77 -1.09
N ILE A 101 13.05 10.66 -1.69
CA ILE A 101 14.36 10.06 -1.42
C ILE A 101 15.48 10.98 -1.94
N LYS A 102 15.32 11.53 -3.14
CA LYS A 102 16.28 12.48 -3.70
C LYS A 102 16.43 13.71 -2.81
N ASP A 103 15.33 14.28 -2.34
CA ASP A 103 15.34 15.42 -1.41
C ASP A 103 16.03 15.08 -0.08
N ALA A 104 15.79 13.88 0.45
CA ALA A 104 16.46 13.40 1.67
C ALA A 104 17.98 13.30 1.49
N LYS A 105 18.45 12.81 0.34
CA LYS A 105 19.89 12.72 0.04
C LYS A 105 20.49 14.07 -0.30
N ASP A 106 19.93 14.82 -1.25
CA ASP A 106 20.56 16.02 -1.82
C ASP A 106 20.43 17.23 -0.90
N ARG A 107 19.25 17.46 -0.28
CA ARG A 107 18.98 18.64 0.52
C ARG A 107 19.16 18.42 2.03
N LEU A 108 18.71 17.26 2.53
CA LEU A 108 18.81 16.98 3.97
C LEU A 108 20.14 16.28 4.33
N GLY A 109 20.92 15.81 3.35
CA GLY A 109 22.28 15.29 3.53
C GLY A 109 22.38 13.85 4.03
N TYR A 110 21.29 13.07 4.00
CA TYR A 110 21.33 11.67 4.38
C TYR A 110 22.08 10.83 3.34
N GLN A 111 23.03 10.01 3.80
CA GLN A 111 23.81 9.13 2.92
C GLN A 111 23.07 7.84 2.60
N LYS A 112 22.30 7.32 3.58
CA LYS A 112 21.55 6.07 3.47
C LYS A 112 20.06 6.33 3.69
N VAL A 113 19.23 5.69 2.88
CA VAL A 113 17.78 5.70 3.01
C VAL A 113 17.28 4.26 3.10
N VAL A 114 16.55 3.94 4.15
CA VAL A 114 15.87 2.66 4.31
C VAL A 114 14.37 2.88 4.10
N LEU A 115 13.79 2.23 3.10
CA LEU A 115 12.34 2.26 2.90
C LEU A 115 11.61 1.53 4.01
N ALA A 116 10.52 2.10 4.47
CA ALA A 116 9.67 1.52 5.49
C ALA A 116 8.21 1.50 5.00
N GLY A 117 7.82 0.40 4.38
CA GLY A 117 6.49 0.20 3.82
C GLY A 117 5.54 -0.40 4.84
N TRP A 118 4.55 0.38 5.29
CA TRP A 118 3.48 -0.11 6.15
C TRP A 118 2.20 -0.27 5.34
N SER A 119 1.46 -1.39 5.54
CA SER A 119 0.19 -1.65 4.85
C SER A 119 0.35 -1.55 3.33
N GLY A 120 -0.46 -0.73 2.65
CA GLY A 120 -0.31 -0.45 1.21
C GLY A 120 1.02 0.21 0.82
N GLY A 121 1.74 0.81 1.78
CA GLY A 121 3.10 1.30 1.58
C GLY A 121 4.13 0.19 1.37
N GLY A 122 3.81 -1.05 1.75
CA GLY A 122 4.66 -2.22 1.51
C GLY A 122 4.83 -2.50 0.03
N SER A 123 3.74 -2.74 -0.69
CA SER A 123 3.79 -2.98 -2.13
C SER A 123 4.32 -1.78 -2.92
N LEU A 124 4.03 -0.53 -2.47
CA LEU A 124 4.65 0.67 -3.02
C LEU A 124 6.18 0.63 -2.88
N SER A 125 6.68 0.32 -1.69
CA SER A 125 8.14 0.29 -1.44
C SER A 125 8.85 -0.76 -2.27
N VAL A 126 8.24 -1.94 -2.44
CA VAL A 126 8.79 -3.01 -3.30
C VAL A 126 8.76 -2.61 -4.77
N PHE A 127 7.64 -2.07 -5.26
CA PHE A 127 7.50 -1.60 -6.64
C PHE A 127 8.48 -0.46 -6.93
N TYR A 128 8.58 0.53 -6.03
CA TYR A 128 9.56 1.60 -6.16
C TYR A 128 11.00 1.06 -6.25
N GLN A 129 11.39 0.21 -5.31
CA GLN A 129 12.77 -0.31 -5.23
C GLN A 129 13.12 -1.12 -6.48
N GLN A 130 12.18 -1.94 -6.97
CA GLN A 130 12.36 -2.68 -8.21
C GLN A 130 12.59 -1.72 -9.39
N GLN A 131 11.76 -0.67 -9.54
CA GLN A 131 11.92 0.30 -10.64
C GLN A 131 13.19 1.16 -10.48
N ALA A 132 13.61 1.48 -9.25
CA ALA A 132 14.85 2.21 -9.00
C ALA A 132 16.11 1.37 -9.31
N GLN A 133 16.04 0.06 -9.15
CA GLN A 133 17.14 -0.85 -9.46
C GLN A 133 17.12 -1.33 -10.92
N HIS A 134 15.92 -1.51 -11.47
CA HIS A 134 15.71 -2.02 -12.82
C HIS A 134 14.41 -1.47 -13.41
N ALA A 135 14.48 -0.24 -13.93
CA ALA A 135 13.33 0.44 -14.49
C ALA A 135 12.83 -0.26 -15.78
N THR A 136 11.56 -0.65 -15.77
CA THR A 136 10.92 -1.36 -16.89
C THR A 136 9.59 -0.73 -17.31
N VAL A 137 8.95 0.03 -16.45
CA VAL A 137 7.62 0.60 -16.68
C VAL A 137 7.74 1.89 -17.46
N THR A 138 7.22 1.91 -18.69
CA THR A 138 7.27 3.05 -19.61
C THR A 138 5.98 3.89 -19.62
N SER A 139 4.90 3.38 -19.04
CA SER A 139 3.61 4.07 -18.89
C SER A 139 2.76 3.37 -17.82
N SER A 140 1.68 4.01 -17.37
CA SER A 140 0.64 3.29 -16.60
C SER A 140 -0.09 2.27 -17.49
N PRO A 141 -0.87 1.34 -16.93
CA PRO A 141 -1.66 0.37 -17.72
C PRO A 141 -2.68 1.02 -18.67
N SER A 142 -3.03 2.27 -18.49
CA SER A 142 -3.89 3.04 -19.41
C SER A 142 -3.15 3.62 -20.60
N GLY A 143 -1.82 3.44 -20.67
CA GLY A 143 -0.97 3.93 -21.76
C GLY A 143 -0.53 5.39 -21.62
N ASP A 144 -0.73 5.98 -20.47
CA ASP A 144 -0.30 7.35 -20.12
C ASP A 144 0.47 7.35 -18.78
N GLY A 145 0.70 8.53 -18.20
CA GLY A 145 1.49 8.66 -16.96
C GLY A 145 3.00 8.71 -17.19
N PRO A 146 3.79 8.68 -16.10
CA PRO A 146 5.22 8.81 -16.22
C PRO A 146 5.88 7.57 -16.83
N ASP A 147 6.88 7.79 -17.66
CA ASP A 147 7.84 6.78 -18.10
C ASP A 147 8.92 6.65 -17.01
N LEU A 148 8.82 5.62 -16.17
CA LEU A 148 9.73 5.45 -15.04
C LEU A 148 11.16 5.16 -15.48
N THR A 149 11.36 4.69 -16.73
CA THR A 149 12.70 4.44 -17.30
C THR A 149 13.47 5.72 -17.59
N LYS A 150 12.78 6.86 -17.60
CA LYS A 150 13.36 8.18 -17.84
C LYS A 150 13.51 9.01 -16.55
N LEU A 151 13.05 8.48 -15.41
CA LEU A 151 13.18 9.15 -14.13
C LEU A 151 14.48 8.79 -13.45
N ASP A 152 15.08 9.76 -12.77
CA ASP A 152 16.20 9.54 -11.87
C ASP A 152 15.65 9.08 -10.51
N LEU A 153 15.48 7.76 -10.35
CA LEU A 153 14.95 7.13 -9.16
C LEU A 153 16.12 6.59 -8.30
N PRO A 154 16.53 7.26 -7.21
CA PRO A 154 17.60 6.77 -6.36
C PRO A 154 17.16 5.49 -5.63
N ALA A 155 17.86 4.39 -5.80
CA ALA A 155 17.61 3.18 -5.04
C ALA A 155 17.85 3.41 -3.54
N ALA A 156 17.00 2.81 -2.70
CA ALA A 156 17.22 2.76 -1.26
C ALA A 156 18.27 1.72 -0.91
N ASP A 157 18.86 1.87 0.28
CA ASP A 157 19.94 1.02 0.77
C ASP A 157 19.42 -0.24 1.50
N GLY A 158 18.15 -0.24 1.90
CA GLY A 158 17.45 -1.36 2.53
C GLY A 158 15.95 -1.16 2.50
N ILE A 159 15.17 -2.22 2.77
CA ILE A 159 13.71 -2.18 2.75
C ILE A 159 13.13 -2.89 3.97
N MET A 160 12.14 -2.27 4.62
CA MET A 160 11.36 -2.86 5.70
C MET A 160 9.88 -2.92 5.29
N LEU A 161 9.28 -4.09 5.39
CA LEU A 161 7.86 -4.35 5.12
C LEU A 161 7.16 -4.62 6.44
N LEU A 162 6.38 -3.65 6.92
CA LEU A 162 5.80 -3.64 8.26
C LEU A 162 4.28 -3.78 8.15
N ALA A 163 3.71 -4.91 8.57
CA ALA A 163 2.29 -5.22 8.40
C ALA A 163 1.82 -4.86 6.98
N ALA A 164 2.50 -5.41 5.97
CA ALA A 164 2.43 -4.97 4.59
C ALA A 164 1.50 -5.84 3.74
N HIS A 165 0.73 -5.19 2.85
CA HIS A 165 -0.03 -5.88 1.80
C HIS A 165 0.87 -6.33 0.65
N ILE A 166 0.51 -7.45 0.01
CA ILE A 166 1.21 -7.95 -1.18
C ILE A 166 1.08 -7.01 -2.38
N SER A 167 -0.11 -6.45 -2.57
CA SER A 167 -0.43 -5.50 -3.64
C SER A 167 -1.77 -4.82 -3.35
N ARG A 168 -2.03 -3.68 -3.96
CA ARG A 168 -3.34 -3.03 -3.86
C ARG A 168 -4.40 -3.84 -4.61
N HIS A 169 -4.11 -4.23 -5.85
CA HIS A 169 -5.04 -5.03 -6.67
C HIS A 169 -5.35 -6.39 -6.06
N GLY A 170 -4.33 -7.12 -5.55
CA GLY A 170 -4.53 -8.41 -4.92
C GLY A 170 -5.38 -8.29 -3.65
N THR A 171 -5.08 -7.32 -2.80
CA THR A 171 -5.84 -7.05 -1.58
C THR A 171 -7.30 -6.69 -1.90
N LEU A 172 -7.54 -5.76 -2.85
CA LEU A 172 -8.91 -5.44 -3.25
C LEU A 172 -9.64 -6.67 -3.81
N THR A 173 -8.99 -7.43 -4.69
CA THR A 173 -9.62 -8.61 -5.31
C THR A 173 -10.09 -9.61 -4.26
N GLU A 174 -9.28 -9.86 -3.23
CA GLU A 174 -9.66 -10.72 -2.10
C GLU A 174 -10.75 -10.12 -1.20
N TRP A 175 -11.01 -8.82 -1.27
CA TRP A 175 -12.03 -8.12 -0.49
C TRP A 175 -13.29 -7.76 -1.29
N LEU A 176 -13.27 -7.91 -2.61
CA LEU A 176 -14.47 -7.75 -3.42
C LEU A 176 -15.55 -8.75 -3.00
N ASP A 177 -16.78 -8.29 -2.93
CA ASP A 177 -17.94 -9.14 -2.72
C ASP A 177 -18.21 -9.98 -3.98
N GLY A 178 -17.81 -11.26 -3.93
CA GLY A 178 -17.94 -12.19 -5.06
C GLY A 178 -19.39 -12.50 -5.45
N SER A 179 -20.37 -12.15 -4.60
CA SER A 179 -21.78 -12.39 -4.87
C SER A 179 -22.41 -11.38 -5.83
N ILE A 180 -21.82 -10.17 -6.00
CA ILE A 180 -22.41 -9.13 -6.87
C ILE A 180 -22.28 -9.52 -8.35
N LEU A 181 -23.40 -9.64 -9.03
CA LEU A 181 -23.49 -10.07 -10.43
C LEU A 181 -23.54 -8.90 -11.42
N ASP A 182 -24.02 -7.73 -10.98
CA ASP A 182 -24.19 -6.54 -11.81
C ASP A 182 -23.70 -5.29 -11.07
N GLU A 183 -22.73 -4.58 -11.65
CA GLU A 183 -22.19 -3.36 -11.04
C GLU A 183 -23.17 -2.18 -11.08
N SER A 184 -24.17 -2.21 -11.97
CA SER A 184 -25.24 -1.20 -12.04
C SER A 184 -26.37 -1.45 -11.03
N ASP A 185 -26.48 -2.68 -10.54
CA ASP A 185 -27.43 -3.09 -9.48
C ASP A 185 -26.71 -4.00 -8.46
N PRO A 186 -26.03 -3.46 -7.45
CA PRO A 186 -25.31 -4.24 -6.45
C PRO A 186 -26.23 -5.03 -5.50
N THR A 187 -27.54 -4.95 -5.66
CA THR A 187 -28.51 -5.80 -4.96
C THR A 187 -28.77 -7.12 -5.71
N ASN A 188 -28.41 -7.18 -7.00
CA ASN A 188 -28.44 -8.42 -7.78
C ASN A 188 -27.24 -9.30 -7.42
N ARG A 189 -27.49 -10.30 -6.58
CA ARG A 189 -26.45 -11.14 -5.97
C ARG A 189 -26.70 -12.64 -6.20
N ASP A 190 -25.62 -13.41 -6.28
CA ASP A 190 -25.66 -14.84 -6.13
C ASP A 190 -25.87 -15.17 -4.63
N PRO A 191 -27.04 -15.74 -4.24
CA PRO A 191 -27.33 -16.01 -2.84
C PRO A 191 -26.38 -17.06 -2.21
N ASP A 192 -25.79 -17.93 -3.01
CA ASP A 192 -24.87 -18.99 -2.56
C ASP A 192 -23.43 -18.46 -2.34
N LEU A 193 -23.16 -17.22 -2.79
CA LEU A 193 -21.88 -16.53 -2.61
C LEU A 193 -21.97 -15.32 -1.67
N ASP A 194 -23.18 -14.88 -1.29
CA ASP A 194 -23.33 -13.75 -0.36
C ASP A 194 -22.95 -14.17 1.07
N LEU A 195 -21.74 -13.78 1.49
CA LEU A 195 -21.19 -14.10 2.82
C LEU A 195 -22.05 -13.55 3.97
N TYR A 196 -22.84 -12.54 3.71
CA TYR A 196 -23.64 -11.82 4.71
C TYR A 196 -25.14 -12.22 4.65
N ASN A 197 -25.51 -13.09 3.74
CA ASN A 197 -26.86 -13.66 3.69
C ASN A 197 -27.00 -14.82 4.71
N PRO A 198 -27.85 -14.69 5.73
CA PRO A 198 -28.03 -15.74 6.72
C PRO A 198 -28.61 -17.04 6.15
N ASP A 199 -29.26 -16.97 4.97
CA ASP A 199 -29.82 -18.13 4.27
C ASP A 199 -28.84 -18.79 3.30
N ASN A 200 -27.60 -18.28 3.19
CA ASN A 200 -26.56 -18.91 2.38
C ASN A 200 -26.25 -20.30 2.92
N PRO A 201 -26.34 -21.37 2.10
CA PRO A 201 -26.03 -22.73 2.54
C PRO A 201 -24.55 -22.91 2.96
N ASN A 202 -23.67 -22.03 2.53
CA ASN A 202 -22.25 -22.04 2.85
C ASN A 202 -21.96 -21.07 4.02
N GLN A 203 -21.93 -21.60 5.24
CA GLN A 203 -21.63 -20.85 6.46
C GLN A 203 -20.25 -21.26 7.02
N PRO A 204 -19.59 -20.40 7.82
CA PRO A 204 -18.35 -20.77 8.51
C PRO A 204 -18.56 -22.00 9.44
N PRO A 205 -17.58 -22.92 9.55
CA PRO A 205 -16.32 -22.91 8.79
C PRO A 205 -16.54 -23.30 7.32
N TYR A 206 -15.93 -22.51 6.42
CA TYR A 206 -16.09 -22.71 4.99
C TYR A 206 -15.30 -23.91 4.49
N SER A 207 -15.87 -24.66 3.53
CA SER A 207 -15.15 -25.71 2.84
C SER A 207 -14.12 -25.15 1.84
N ASP A 208 -13.06 -25.92 1.57
CA ASP A 208 -12.05 -25.57 0.57
C ASP A 208 -12.67 -25.34 -0.83
N GLU A 209 -13.70 -26.14 -1.17
CA GLU A 209 -14.44 -26.01 -2.43
C GLU A 209 -15.19 -24.68 -2.52
N PHE A 210 -15.87 -24.29 -1.44
CA PHE A 210 -16.53 -22.98 -1.38
C PHE A 210 -15.51 -21.83 -1.48
N LEU A 211 -14.43 -21.90 -0.72
CA LEU A 211 -13.37 -20.89 -0.75
C LEU A 211 -12.78 -20.73 -2.14
N ALA A 212 -12.49 -21.82 -2.84
CA ALA A 212 -11.98 -21.79 -4.20
C ALA A 212 -12.99 -21.13 -5.17
N ARG A 213 -14.28 -21.52 -5.07
CA ARG A 213 -15.37 -20.91 -5.86
C ARG A 213 -15.52 -19.43 -5.56
N TYR A 214 -15.49 -19.04 -4.29
CA TYR A 214 -15.61 -17.66 -3.87
C TYR A 214 -14.44 -16.79 -4.38
N ARG A 215 -13.19 -17.27 -4.22
CA ARG A 215 -12.00 -16.56 -4.74
C ARG A 215 -12.04 -16.41 -6.26
N GLN A 216 -12.50 -17.43 -6.99
CA GLN A 216 -12.68 -17.31 -8.43
C GLN A 216 -13.74 -16.26 -8.79
N ALA A 217 -14.87 -16.21 -8.09
CA ALA A 217 -15.91 -15.19 -8.30
C ALA A 217 -15.40 -13.75 -8.04
N GLN A 218 -14.53 -13.57 -7.04
CA GLN A 218 -13.86 -12.29 -6.79
C GLN A 218 -12.95 -11.87 -7.95
N ILE A 219 -12.14 -12.79 -8.48
CA ILE A 219 -11.27 -12.54 -9.65
C ILE A 219 -12.12 -12.23 -10.88
N ASP A 220 -13.17 -13.01 -11.15
CA ASP A 220 -14.04 -12.82 -12.30
C ASP A 220 -14.77 -11.47 -12.22
N ARG A 221 -15.18 -11.05 -11.03
CA ARG A 221 -15.75 -9.73 -10.80
C ARG A 221 -14.75 -8.62 -11.10
N ASN A 222 -13.51 -8.73 -10.61
CA ASN A 222 -12.45 -7.75 -10.90
C ASN A 222 -12.22 -7.64 -12.41
N ARG A 223 -12.13 -8.76 -13.12
CA ARG A 223 -11.96 -8.81 -14.57
C ARG A 223 -13.14 -8.20 -15.33
N ARG A 224 -14.36 -8.43 -14.86
CA ARG A 224 -15.58 -7.82 -15.44
C ARG A 224 -15.56 -6.30 -15.34
N ILE A 225 -15.21 -5.77 -14.15
CA ILE A 225 -15.06 -4.31 -13.95
C ILE A 225 -13.93 -3.79 -14.84
N THR A 226 -12.79 -4.49 -14.90
CA THR A 226 -11.63 -4.09 -15.70
C THR A 226 -11.97 -4.04 -17.20
N ALA A 227 -12.72 -5.01 -17.72
CA ALA A 227 -13.16 -5.01 -19.13
C ALA A 227 -14.02 -3.77 -19.42
N TRP A 228 -15.02 -3.50 -18.59
CA TRP A 228 -15.85 -2.31 -18.71
C TRP A 228 -15.03 -1.01 -18.66
N VAL A 229 -14.06 -0.93 -17.75
CA VAL A 229 -13.14 0.23 -17.64
C VAL A 229 -12.36 0.45 -18.94
N LYS A 230 -11.79 -0.62 -19.51
CA LYS A 230 -11.04 -0.55 -20.77
C LYS A 230 -11.92 -0.10 -21.94
N ASP A 231 -13.13 -0.64 -22.05
CA ASP A 231 -14.09 -0.27 -23.08
C ASP A 231 -14.47 1.20 -22.97
N LYS A 232 -14.77 1.66 -21.75
CA LYS A 232 -15.14 3.05 -21.49
C LYS A 232 -14.01 4.03 -21.77
N LEU A 233 -12.78 3.65 -21.43
CA LEU A 233 -11.60 4.47 -21.71
C LEU A 233 -11.35 4.55 -23.22
N ALA A 234 -11.50 3.45 -23.96
CA ALA A 234 -11.42 3.43 -25.42
C ALA A 234 -12.48 4.30 -26.08
N GLU A 235 -13.72 4.25 -25.59
CA GLU A 235 -14.82 5.13 -26.06
C GLU A 235 -14.46 6.61 -25.90
N LEU A 236 -13.96 7.01 -24.72
CA LEU A 236 -13.56 8.40 -24.45
C LEU A 236 -12.43 8.84 -25.38
N LYS A 237 -11.39 8.04 -25.51
CA LYS A 237 -10.24 8.32 -26.41
C LYS A 237 -10.66 8.44 -27.87
N SER A 238 -11.57 7.58 -28.33
CA SER A 238 -12.06 7.58 -29.73
C SER A 238 -13.02 8.72 -30.07
N SER A 239 -13.48 9.49 -29.08
CA SER A 239 -14.43 10.59 -29.29
C SER A 239 -13.88 11.72 -30.17
N GLY A 240 -12.55 11.83 -30.30
CA GLY A 240 -11.87 12.87 -31.10
C GLY A 240 -12.06 14.29 -30.58
N ARG A 241 -12.64 14.45 -29.38
CA ARG A 241 -12.83 15.77 -28.76
C ARG A 241 -11.50 16.30 -28.20
N PRO A 242 -11.28 17.62 -28.19
CA PRO A 242 -10.11 18.18 -27.52
C PRO A 242 -10.04 17.66 -26.07
N GLY A 243 -8.86 17.13 -25.68
CA GLY A 243 -8.65 16.54 -24.35
C GLY A 243 -9.22 15.13 -24.16
N SER A 244 -9.66 14.45 -25.21
CA SER A 244 -10.16 13.06 -25.10
C SER A 244 -9.10 12.06 -24.63
N ASP A 245 -7.84 12.32 -24.89
CA ASP A 245 -6.67 11.56 -24.46
C ASP A 245 -6.43 11.64 -22.95
N VAL A 246 -6.89 12.72 -22.30
CA VAL A 246 -6.82 12.93 -20.83
C VAL A 246 -8.20 12.84 -20.15
N ALA A 247 -9.28 12.64 -20.92
CA ALA A 247 -10.63 12.54 -20.39
C ALA A 247 -10.75 11.37 -19.41
N GLU A 248 -11.48 11.58 -18.34
CA GLU A 248 -11.67 10.63 -17.25
C GLU A 248 -13.14 10.40 -16.96
N PHE A 249 -13.47 9.26 -16.38
CA PHE A 249 -14.80 8.92 -15.93
C PHE A 249 -14.74 8.32 -14.53
N GLY A 250 -15.48 8.92 -13.58
CA GLY A 250 -15.56 8.41 -12.21
C GLY A 250 -16.71 7.42 -12.05
N PHE A 251 -16.46 6.35 -11.26
CA PHE A 251 -17.48 5.35 -10.95
C PHE A 251 -17.35 4.84 -9.52
N VAL A 252 -18.39 4.16 -9.04
CA VAL A 252 -18.46 3.57 -7.71
C VAL A 252 -18.34 2.06 -7.80
N VAL A 253 -17.50 1.47 -6.96
CA VAL A 253 -17.40 0.02 -6.78
C VAL A 253 -18.06 -0.34 -5.45
N HIS A 254 -19.16 -1.05 -5.50
CA HIS A 254 -19.89 -1.51 -4.33
C HIS A 254 -19.32 -2.82 -3.78
N GLY A 255 -19.58 -3.14 -2.52
CA GLY A 255 -19.19 -4.42 -1.93
C GLY A 255 -17.68 -4.67 -2.03
N THR A 256 -16.88 -3.95 -1.23
CA THR A 256 -15.42 -4.04 -1.24
C THR A 256 -14.83 -4.49 0.11
N MET A 257 -15.69 -5.05 0.98
CA MET A 257 -15.31 -5.53 2.31
C MET A 257 -15.97 -6.89 2.59
N ALA A 258 -15.70 -7.90 1.72
CA ALA A 258 -16.30 -9.23 1.82
C ALA A 258 -15.23 -10.32 1.67
N ASP A 259 -14.40 -10.47 2.68
CA ASP A 259 -13.38 -11.50 2.76
C ASP A 259 -13.80 -12.62 3.71
N PRO A 260 -13.82 -13.89 3.27
CA PRO A 260 -14.10 -15.04 4.14
C PRO A 260 -13.24 -15.10 5.41
N ARG A 261 -12.00 -14.58 5.36
CA ARG A 261 -11.08 -14.55 6.50
C ARG A 261 -11.64 -13.77 7.70
N TRP A 262 -12.46 -12.76 7.50
CA TRP A 262 -13.06 -12.01 8.61
C TRP A 262 -14.14 -12.78 9.34
N LEU A 263 -14.83 -13.70 8.67
CA LEU A 263 -15.93 -14.49 9.24
C LEU A 263 -15.46 -15.86 9.76
N ASP A 264 -14.42 -16.42 9.13
CA ASP A 264 -13.89 -17.74 9.47
C ASP A 264 -12.42 -17.65 9.93
N PRO A 265 -12.14 -17.88 11.22
CA PRO A 265 -10.78 -17.83 11.75
C PRO A 265 -9.89 -18.99 11.27
N THR A 266 -10.46 -20.01 10.63
CA THR A 266 -9.69 -21.15 10.08
C THR A 266 -9.10 -20.85 8.71
N VAL A 267 -9.60 -19.80 8.03
CA VAL A 267 -9.09 -19.33 6.74
C VAL A 267 -7.91 -18.38 6.97
N ASP A 268 -6.71 -18.76 6.53
CA ASP A 268 -5.45 -18.05 6.80
C ASP A 268 -5.32 -17.71 8.30
N PRO A 269 -5.17 -18.73 9.15
CA PRO A 269 -5.36 -18.59 10.60
C PRO A 269 -4.31 -17.67 11.23
N ASN A 270 -4.79 -16.78 12.07
CA ASN A 270 -4.00 -15.90 12.94
C ASN A 270 -4.79 -15.54 14.21
N GLU A 271 -4.36 -14.53 14.94
CA GLU A 271 -4.95 -14.11 16.21
C GLU A 271 -5.96 -12.94 16.05
N ARG A 272 -6.43 -12.64 14.82
CA ARG A 272 -7.46 -11.61 14.58
C ARG A 272 -8.78 -11.96 15.26
N THR A 273 -9.57 -10.95 15.60
CA THR A 273 -10.91 -11.15 16.15
C THR A 273 -11.88 -11.49 15.01
N PRO A 274 -12.54 -12.65 15.01
CA PRO A 274 -13.55 -13.00 14.01
C PRO A 274 -14.73 -12.01 14.03
N GLY A 275 -15.32 -11.75 12.86
CA GLY A 275 -16.43 -10.79 12.71
C GLY A 275 -16.01 -9.32 12.72
N THR A 276 -14.69 -9.04 12.66
CA THR A 276 -14.17 -7.67 12.59
C THR A 276 -13.17 -7.50 11.45
N CYS A 277 -13.11 -6.29 10.92
CA CYS A 277 -12.05 -5.83 10.03
C CYS A 277 -11.56 -4.44 10.48
N TYR A 278 -10.50 -3.94 9.89
CA TYR A 278 -9.89 -2.66 10.29
C TYR A 278 -10.84 -1.43 10.16
N LEU A 279 -11.97 -1.56 9.46
CA LEU A 279 -13.03 -0.54 9.37
C LEU A 279 -14.21 -0.80 10.32
N GLY A 280 -14.21 -1.91 11.07
CA GLY A 280 -15.28 -2.32 11.98
C GLY A 280 -15.98 -3.60 11.57
N ASP A 281 -17.30 -3.67 11.68
CA ASP A 281 -18.10 -4.83 11.24
C ASP A 281 -18.07 -4.94 9.70
N PRO A 282 -17.53 -6.03 9.13
CA PRO A 282 -17.36 -6.16 7.69
C PRO A 282 -18.69 -6.16 6.92
N GLN A 283 -19.78 -6.70 7.48
CA GLN A 283 -21.12 -6.63 6.86
C GLN A 283 -21.60 -5.20 6.73
N VAL A 284 -21.41 -4.39 7.78
CA VAL A 284 -21.83 -2.97 7.79
C VAL A 284 -20.99 -2.15 6.80
N VAL A 285 -19.67 -2.36 6.79
CA VAL A 285 -18.78 -1.54 5.96
C VAL A 285 -18.69 -2.01 4.50
N ASN A 286 -19.20 -3.20 4.18
CA ASN A 286 -19.18 -3.75 2.82
C ASN A 286 -19.81 -2.79 1.80
N MET A 287 -20.88 -2.09 2.19
CA MET A 287 -21.61 -1.14 1.33
C MET A 287 -21.48 0.32 1.80
N SER A 288 -20.64 0.60 2.81
CA SER A 288 -20.46 1.95 3.33
C SER A 288 -19.72 2.86 2.33
N PRO A 289 -19.71 4.18 2.51
CA PRO A 289 -18.97 5.10 1.63
C PRO A 289 -17.45 4.95 1.74
N VAL A 290 -16.95 4.26 2.76
CA VAL A 290 -15.52 3.99 2.97
C VAL A 290 -15.21 2.56 2.54
N GLY A 291 -14.09 2.36 1.86
CA GLY A 291 -13.60 1.05 1.40
C GLY A 291 -12.60 1.23 0.27
N LEU A 292 -11.77 0.21 0.01
CA LEU A 292 -10.84 0.24 -1.11
C LEU A 292 -11.61 0.38 -2.43
N ALA A 293 -11.07 1.16 -3.37
CA ALA A 293 -11.64 1.38 -4.69
C ALA A 293 -13.08 1.95 -4.73
N ARG A 294 -13.67 2.30 -3.59
CA ARG A 294 -15.08 2.73 -3.50
C ARG A 294 -15.44 3.80 -4.53
N PHE A 295 -14.58 4.79 -4.68
CA PHE A 295 -14.67 5.82 -5.72
C PHE A 295 -13.43 5.72 -6.57
N SER A 296 -13.58 5.36 -7.84
CA SER A 296 -12.47 5.15 -8.76
C SER A 296 -12.68 5.93 -10.05
N THR A 297 -11.56 6.28 -10.69
CA THR A 297 -11.57 6.69 -12.10
C THR A 297 -11.03 5.55 -12.96
N LEU A 298 -11.24 5.61 -14.27
CA LEU A 298 -10.85 4.53 -15.18
C LEU A 298 -9.34 4.24 -15.12
N ARG A 299 -8.51 5.28 -15.15
CA ARG A 299 -7.06 5.13 -15.09
C ARG A 299 -6.58 4.63 -13.73
N SER A 300 -7.16 5.18 -12.67
CA SER A 300 -6.88 4.77 -11.30
C SER A 300 -7.20 3.28 -11.08
N TRP A 301 -8.32 2.81 -11.63
CA TRP A 301 -8.67 1.39 -11.56
C TRP A 301 -7.59 0.52 -12.20
N LEU A 302 -7.17 0.84 -13.42
CA LEU A 302 -6.14 0.06 -14.12
C LEU A 302 -4.80 0.06 -13.38
N SER A 303 -4.38 1.20 -12.86
CA SER A 303 -3.09 1.35 -12.18
C SER A 303 -3.03 0.70 -10.79
N GLN A 304 -4.17 0.71 -10.03
CA GLN A 304 -4.17 0.25 -8.65
C GLN A 304 -4.89 -1.07 -8.44
N TRP A 305 -6.01 -1.31 -9.14
CA TRP A 305 -7.03 -2.26 -8.74
C TRP A 305 -7.27 -3.39 -9.72
N SER A 306 -6.88 -3.24 -11.00
CA SER A 306 -7.00 -4.30 -12.00
C SER A 306 -6.13 -5.50 -11.62
N TYR A 307 -6.76 -6.67 -11.54
CA TYR A 307 -6.10 -7.92 -11.14
C TYR A 307 -4.97 -8.30 -12.08
N ASP A 308 -5.16 -8.10 -13.38
CA ASP A 308 -4.22 -8.54 -14.41
C ASP A 308 -3.32 -7.41 -14.95
N ASP A 309 -3.63 -6.13 -14.71
CA ASP A 309 -2.93 -5.01 -15.36
C ASP A 309 -2.05 -4.18 -14.42
N ALA A 310 -2.38 -4.12 -13.12
CA ALA A 310 -1.67 -3.25 -12.18
C ALA A 310 -0.20 -3.68 -12.00
N HIS A 311 0.73 -2.72 -12.13
CA HIS A 311 2.18 -2.99 -12.04
C HIS A 311 2.68 -3.23 -10.61
N GLY A 312 2.02 -2.63 -9.62
CA GLY A 312 2.49 -2.62 -8.22
C GLY A 312 2.21 -3.93 -7.48
N ASP A 313 2.76 -5.05 -7.93
CA ASP A 313 2.67 -6.34 -7.23
C ASP A 313 3.95 -6.63 -6.44
N GLY A 314 3.81 -6.74 -5.11
CA GLY A 314 4.95 -6.97 -4.22
C GLY A 314 5.59 -8.35 -4.36
N VAL A 315 4.86 -9.35 -4.88
CA VAL A 315 5.40 -10.69 -5.11
C VAL A 315 6.22 -10.70 -6.39
N ASP A 316 5.71 -10.11 -7.47
CA ASP A 316 6.42 -10.07 -8.74
C ASP A 316 7.63 -9.12 -8.68
N CYS A 317 7.43 -7.90 -8.18
CA CYS A 317 8.52 -6.93 -8.00
C CYS A 317 9.56 -7.38 -6.96
N GLY A 318 9.16 -8.17 -5.96
CA GLY A 318 10.03 -8.64 -4.88
C GLY A 318 11.21 -9.47 -5.36
N ARG A 319 11.08 -10.17 -6.48
CA ARG A 319 12.13 -11.01 -7.07
C ARG A 319 13.38 -10.24 -7.45
N ASP A 320 13.21 -8.97 -7.81
CA ASP A 320 14.28 -8.09 -8.28
C ASP A 320 14.90 -7.25 -7.15
N ILE A 321 14.43 -7.39 -5.90
CA ILE A 321 15.00 -6.67 -4.77
C ILE A 321 16.41 -7.16 -4.48
N ALA A 322 17.38 -6.25 -4.58
CA ALA A 322 18.81 -6.52 -4.45
C ALA A 322 19.45 -5.81 -3.23
N VAL A 323 18.65 -5.48 -2.21
CA VAL A 323 19.10 -4.87 -0.95
C VAL A 323 18.59 -5.68 0.24
N PRO A 324 19.24 -5.57 1.44
CA PRO A 324 18.76 -6.23 2.64
C PRO A 324 17.31 -5.91 2.97
N ALA A 325 16.56 -6.90 3.46
CA ALA A 325 15.12 -6.77 3.69
C ALA A 325 14.70 -7.29 5.06
N LEU A 326 13.83 -6.53 5.74
CA LEU A 326 13.14 -6.93 6.96
C LEU A 326 11.63 -7.02 6.71
N VAL A 327 11.01 -8.12 7.09
CA VAL A 327 9.56 -8.30 7.02
C VAL A 327 9.00 -8.53 8.44
N ILE A 328 8.04 -7.73 8.87
CA ILE A 328 7.35 -7.91 10.14
C ILE A 328 5.86 -8.09 9.89
N GLY A 329 5.34 -9.25 10.29
CA GLY A 329 3.91 -9.56 10.31
C GLY A 329 3.34 -9.40 11.71
N ASN A 330 2.14 -8.83 11.81
CA ASN A 330 1.39 -8.72 13.04
C ASN A 330 0.35 -9.85 13.09
N LEU A 331 0.41 -10.76 14.10
CA LEU A 331 -0.45 -11.95 14.09
C LEU A 331 -1.90 -11.69 14.50
N ALA A 332 -2.23 -10.55 15.13
CA ALA A 332 -3.63 -10.15 15.34
C ALA A 332 -4.11 -9.12 14.30
N ASP A 333 -3.44 -9.08 13.13
CA ASP A 333 -3.79 -8.20 12.01
C ASP A 333 -4.99 -8.78 11.24
N ASP A 334 -5.99 -7.96 11.01
CA ASP A 334 -7.21 -8.28 10.26
C ASP A 334 -7.19 -7.74 8.81
N ALA A 335 -6.14 -7.00 8.46
CA ALA A 335 -5.92 -6.43 7.12
C ALA A 335 -4.79 -7.15 6.36
N CYS A 336 -3.62 -7.31 6.98
CA CYS A 336 -2.43 -7.96 6.40
C CYS A 336 -2.22 -9.33 7.05
N THR A 337 -2.85 -10.36 6.49
CA THR A 337 -2.83 -11.70 7.06
C THR A 337 -1.51 -12.45 6.82
N PRO A 338 -1.22 -13.53 7.54
CA PRO A 338 0.06 -14.24 7.45
C PRO A 338 0.44 -14.71 6.05
N SER A 339 -0.53 -15.08 5.24
CA SER A 339 -0.26 -15.51 3.85
C SER A 339 0.35 -14.37 3.01
N HIS A 340 -0.09 -13.13 3.22
CA HIS A 340 0.47 -11.95 2.56
C HIS A 340 1.91 -11.71 2.98
N THR A 341 2.17 -11.68 4.30
CA THR A 341 3.51 -11.48 4.87
C THR A 341 4.50 -12.54 4.38
N ARG A 342 4.10 -13.82 4.44
CA ARG A 342 4.96 -14.95 4.04
C ARG A 342 5.21 -15.00 2.55
N ARG A 343 4.23 -14.64 1.72
CA ARG A 343 4.40 -14.53 0.25
C ARG A 343 5.35 -13.41 -0.12
N LEU A 344 5.23 -12.23 0.51
CA LEU A 344 6.20 -11.13 0.33
C LEU A 344 7.61 -11.57 0.70
N PHE A 345 7.79 -12.14 1.89
CA PHE A 345 9.10 -12.63 2.33
C PHE A 345 9.67 -13.66 1.37
N GLY A 346 8.86 -14.63 0.94
CA GLY A 346 9.26 -15.67 -0.03
C GLY A 346 9.71 -15.09 -1.36
N ALA A 347 9.07 -14.01 -1.81
CA ALA A 347 9.31 -13.40 -3.10
C ALA A 347 10.57 -12.53 -3.15
N ILE A 348 11.03 -11.97 -2.04
CA ILE A 348 12.24 -11.12 -2.01
C ILE A 348 13.45 -11.90 -2.48
N GLY A 349 14.10 -11.40 -3.56
CA GLY A 349 15.23 -12.06 -4.22
C GLY A 349 16.56 -11.98 -3.47
N HIS A 350 16.75 -10.95 -2.62
CA HIS A 350 17.98 -10.79 -1.86
C HIS A 350 18.14 -11.88 -0.79
N PRO A 351 19.33 -12.50 -0.65
CA PRO A 351 19.54 -13.57 0.32
C PRO A 351 19.55 -13.09 1.78
N ASP A 352 19.99 -11.85 2.01
CA ASP A 352 19.97 -11.21 3.33
C ASP A 352 18.59 -10.63 3.61
N LYS A 353 17.68 -11.50 4.07
CA LYS A 353 16.30 -11.16 4.42
C LYS A 353 15.88 -11.86 5.71
N GLU A 354 15.18 -11.14 6.55
CA GLU A 354 14.68 -11.62 7.83
C GLU A 354 13.16 -11.42 7.93
N MET A 355 12.48 -12.36 8.60
CA MET A 355 11.05 -12.25 8.88
C MET A 355 10.78 -12.50 10.36
N TYR A 356 9.91 -11.68 10.92
CA TYR A 356 9.38 -11.81 12.27
C TYR A 356 7.87 -11.75 12.27
N GLU A 357 7.24 -12.56 13.12
CA GLU A 357 5.80 -12.54 13.37
C GLU A 357 5.57 -12.17 14.84
N ILE A 358 4.82 -11.09 15.09
CA ILE A 358 4.60 -10.57 16.44
C ILE A 358 3.21 -11.02 16.94
N HIS A 359 3.21 -11.90 17.92
CA HIS A 359 2.00 -12.39 18.56
C HIS A 359 1.18 -11.28 19.23
N GLY A 360 -0.13 -11.27 19.02
CA GLY A 360 -1.07 -10.33 19.59
C GLY A 360 -0.98 -8.91 19.01
N ALA A 361 -0.07 -8.63 18.09
CA ALA A 361 0.05 -7.32 17.47
C ALA A 361 -1.09 -7.09 16.45
N THR A 362 -1.84 -5.98 16.63
CA THR A 362 -2.87 -5.54 15.68
C THR A 362 -2.26 -4.67 14.56
N HIS A 363 -3.02 -4.46 13.49
CA HIS A 363 -2.57 -3.67 12.32
C HIS A 363 -1.97 -2.31 12.70
N TYR A 364 -2.61 -1.58 13.59
CA TYR A 364 -2.21 -0.24 14.02
C TYR A 364 -1.48 -0.19 15.36
N TYR A 365 -1.20 -1.32 16.01
CA TYR A 365 -0.77 -1.36 17.41
C TYR A 365 -1.72 -0.56 18.32
N ALA A 366 -3.02 -0.71 18.08
CA ALA A 366 -4.07 -0.04 18.86
C ALA A 366 -4.85 -1.06 19.68
N GLY A 367 -5.21 -0.67 20.92
CA GLY A 367 -5.92 -1.53 21.87
C GLY A 367 -5.11 -1.84 23.12
N VAL A 368 -5.60 -2.80 23.90
CA VAL A 368 -4.98 -3.25 25.16
C VAL A 368 -3.65 -3.96 24.82
N ASP A 369 -2.64 -3.74 25.67
CA ASP A 369 -1.29 -4.35 25.57
C ASP A 369 -0.49 -4.07 24.27
N GLN A 370 -1.00 -3.21 23.39
CA GLN A 370 -0.35 -2.94 22.11
C GLN A 370 0.95 -2.12 22.23
N ARG A 371 1.17 -1.43 23.38
CA ARG A 371 2.44 -0.72 23.62
C ARG A 371 3.65 -1.65 23.68
N ASP A 372 3.44 -2.85 24.24
CA ASP A 372 4.52 -3.84 24.34
C ASP A 372 4.81 -4.48 23.01
N LYS A 373 3.78 -4.72 22.19
CA LYS A 373 3.91 -5.20 20.82
C LYS A 373 4.62 -4.20 19.91
N LEU A 374 4.25 -2.92 20.02
CA LEU A 374 4.95 -1.84 19.32
C LEU A 374 6.43 -1.75 19.74
N ARG A 375 6.71 -1.90 21.04
CA ARG A 375 8.10 -1.90 21.55
C ARG A 375 8.89 -3.09 21.00
N GLU A 376 8.28 -4.27 20.93
CA GLU A 376 8.88 -5.46 20.33
C GLU A 376 9.25 -5.21 18.86
N ALA A 377 8.33 -4.68 18.05
CA ALA A 377 8.56 -4.33 16.67
C ALA A 377 9.70 -3.30 16.50
N VAL A 378 9.71 -2.25 17.34
CA VAL A 378 10.78 -1.23 17.34
C VAL A 378 12.15 -1.83 17.70
N ASN A 379 12.19 -2.76 18.63
CA ASN A 379 13.44 -3.45 18.99
C ASN A 379 13.96 -4.31 17.82
N ILE A 380 13.08 -5.07 17.16
CA ILE A 380 13.43 -5.86 15.96
C ILE A 380 14.01 -4.94 14.88
N VAL A 381 13.32 -3.84 14.57
CA VAL A 381 13.80 -2.85 13.59
C VAL A 381 15.14 -2.28 13.98
N THR A 382 15.29 -1.85 15.24
CA THR A 382 16.53 -1.25 15.74
C THR A 382 17.72 -2.23 15.66
N ASP A 383 17.50 -3.49 16.03
CA ASP A 383 18.56 -4.51 15.99
C ASP A 383 18.92 -4.88 14.53
N TRP A 384 17.93 -4.92 13.64
CA TRP A 384 18.18 -5.13 12.21
C TRP A 384 18.99 -3.98 11.60
N LEU A 385 18.59 -2.72 11.87
CA LEU A 385 19.32 -1.53 11.40
C LEU A 385 20.77 -1.51 11.89
N LYS A 386 21.02 -1.92 13.15
CA LYS A 386 22.39 -2.03 13.69
C LYS A 386 23.25 -3.06 12.96
N ARG A 387 22.68 -4.23 12.68
CA ARG A 387 23.42 -5.30 11.97
C ARG A 387 23.82 -4.91 10.54
N HIS A 388 23.08 -3.98 9.93
CA HIS A 388 23.32 -3.53 8.55
C HIS A 388 23.99 -2.15 8.45
N ASP A 389 24.53 -1.63 9.54
CA ASP A 389 25.17 -0.30 9.59
C ASP A 389 24.23 0.84 9.10
N PHE A 390 22.93 0.70 9.41
CA PHE A 390 21.91 1.72 9.15
C PHE A 390 21.62 2.60 10.40
N VAL A 391 22.55 2.65 11.32
CA VAL A 391 22.51 3.53 12.49
C VAL A 391 23.66 4.54 12.40
N GLY A 392 23.41 5.76 12.85
CA GLY A 392 24.43 6.80 12.81
C GLY A 392 25.68 6.42 13.62
N SER A 393 26.82 6.94 13.22
CA SER A 393 28.15 6.70 13.78
C SER A 393 28.35 7.20 15.23
N GLY A 394 27.30 7.26 16.03
CA GLY A 394 27.29 7.72 17.41
C GLY A 394 26.39 6.90 18.34
N ALA A 395 25.95 5.70 17.93
CA ALA A 395 25.11 4.82 18.75
C ALA A 395 25.94 3.79 19.54
#